data_4aa466f0ea7b482195370c6bc320c74c
#
_entry.id   4aa466f0ea7b482195370c6bc320c74c
#
_cell.length_a   1.000
_cell.length_b   1.000
_cell.length_c   1.000
_cell.angle_alpha   90.00
_cell.angle_beta   90.00
_cell.angle_gamma   90.00
#
_symmetry.space_group_name_H-M   'P 1'
#
loop_
_entity.id
_entity.type
_entity.pdbx_description
1 polymer ?
#
loop_
_entity_poly.entity_id
_entity_poly.type
_entity_poly.pdbx_seq_one_letter_code
_entity_poly.pdbx_strand_id
1 'polypeptide(L)'
;MKNENETEQACLLRLTKKAIERTGRAAETKTARRSITVELPEEINEIAGNLPALTLDIVPVLIPYDKEKDPMWIADRELRQWCYTYPNSQLNDSVDRNQQSEKIDGYFSYKSLVKMIKSWKKVHFGKNKTPKGFILECMVAQFHNPQAKYWVDAVIDFLQNVCNVYPDPNGLQYIPEVHDISNLNPQTIPIAKTIESARHVLNKMHWSLTQVKLAKETAETNLYQAAKILQLVFGSDGSMDLCFPLPEEDDTKRNNVASIAEMGSKHDVREAPKFG
;
A
#
# COMPACT_ATOMS: atom_id res chain seq x y z
N MET A 1 11.70 -15.07 31.87
CA MET A 1 12.80 -14.30 32.46
C MET A 1 13.62 -13.67 31.33
N LYS A 2 14.16 -12.48 31.55
CA LYS A 2 15.07 -11.78 30.64
C LYS A 2 16.45 -12.43 30.74
N ASN A 3 17.12 -12.64 29.61
CA ASN A 3 18.51 -13.13 29.61
C ASN A 3 19.45 -12.00 30.03
N GLU A 4 20.60 -12.33 30.66
CA GLU A 4 21.49 -11.33 31.27
C GLU A 4 21.93 -10.16 30.37
N ASN A 5 22.04 -10.38 29.06
CA ASN A 5 22.44 -9.36 28.10
C ASN A 5 21.30 -8.94 27.12
N GLU A 6 20.06 -9.32 27.44
CA GLU A 6 18.90 -9.06 26.57
C GLU A 6 18.25 -7.73 26.91
N THR A 7 17.95 -6.90 25.89
CA THR A 7 17.16 -5.69 26.10
C THR A 7 15.70 -6.05 26.36
N GLU A 8 14.94 -5.15 26.99
CA GLU A 8 13.50 -5.35 27.25
C GLU A 8 12.72 -5.55 25.96
N GLN A 9 13.08 -4.79 24.92
CA GLN A 9 12.49 -4.86 23.59
C GLN A 9 12.69 -6.24 22.94
N ALA A 10 13.93 -6.75 23.01
CA ALA A 10 14.24 -8.09 22.50
C ALA A 10 13.55 -9.18 23.32
N CYS A 11 13.46 -9.00 24.63
CA CYS A 11 12.75 -9.90 25.55
C CYS A 11 11.27 -10.00 25.20
N LEU A 12 10.58 -8.86 24.98
CA LEU A 12 9.15 -8.85 24.60
C LEU A 12 8.95 -9.62 23.29
N LEU A 13 9.72 -9.34 22.25
CA LEU A 13 9.62 -10.03 20.97
C LEU A 13 9.87 -11.53 21.10
N ARG A 14 10.88 -11.94 21.86
CA ARG A 14 11.17 -13.36 22.12
C ARG A 14 10.05 -14.06 22.88
N LEU A 15 9.48 -13.42 23.92
CA LEU A 15 8.37 -13.99 24.66
C LEU A 15 7.11 -14.11 23.80
N THR A 16 6.81 -13.10 22.98
CA THR A 16 5.70 -13.15 22.02
C THR A 16 5.89 -14.29 21.04
N LYS A 17 7.09 -14.43 20.45
CA LYS A 17 7.42 -15.54 19.55
C LYS A 17 7.18 -16.90 20.23
N LYS A 18 7.70 -17.10 21.43
CA LYS A 18 7.49 -18.34 22.21
C LYS A 18 6.00 -18.61 22.52
N ALA A 19 5.23 -17.56 22.81
CA ALA A 19 3.81 -17.73 23.04
C ALA A 19 3.07 -18.19 21.77
N ILE A 20 3.40 -17.62 20.60
CA ILE A 20 2.86 -18.04 19.30
C ILE A 20 3.22 -19.50 19.00
N GLU A 21 4.49 -19.86 19.14
CA GLU A 21 4.99 -21.24 18.90
C GLU A 21 4.27 -22.27 19.77
N ARG A 22 3.99 -21.93 21.03
CA ARG A 22 3.27 -22.82 21.96
C ARG A 22 1.81 -23.09 21.55
N THR A 23 1.21 -22.25 20.70
CA THR A 23 -0.15 -22.52 20.19
C THR A 23 -0.20 -23.70 19.22
N GLY A 24 0.95 -24.09 18.63
CA GLY A 24 1.02 -25.13 17.61
C GLY A 24 0.35 -24.77 16.28
N ARG A 25 -0.07 -23.49 16.10
CA ARG A 25 -0.83 -23.01 14.93
C ARG A 25 0.05 -22.34 13.86
N ALA A 26 1.33 -22.14 14.11
CA ALA A 26 2.28 -21.54 13.20
C ALA A 26 3.15 -22.63 12.57
N ALA A 27 3.31 -22.61 11.23
CA ALA A 27 4.27 -23.48 10.55
C ALA A 27 5.70 -23.00 10.81
N GLU A 28 5.94 -21.69 10.69
CA GLU A 28 7.22 -21.05 10.98
C GLU A 28 7.02 -19.69 11.64
N THR A 29 7.97 -19.29 12.48
CA THR A 29 8.00 -17.95 13.09
C THR A 29 9.38 -17.31 12.94
N LYS A 30 9.41 -16.04 12.51
CA LYS A 30 10.64 -15.25 12.36
C LYS A 30 10.53 -13.95 13.14
N THR A 31 11.55 -13.63 13.95
CA THR A 31 11.61 -12.33 14.64
C THR A 31 12.15 -11.27 13.69
N ALA A 32 11.33 -10.29 13.35
CA ALA A 32 11.71 -9.09 12.62
C ALA A 32 12.17 -7.99 13.59
N ARG A 33 12.39 -6.77 13.10
CA ARG A 33 12.85 -5.63 13.92
C ARG A 33 11.86 -5.26 15.02
N ARG A 34 10.55 -5.23 14.69
CA ARG A 34 9.45 -4.75 15.56
C ARG A 34 8.28 -5.73 15.65
N SER A 35 8.35 -6.86 14.95
CA SER A 35 7.26 -7.83 14.82
C SER A 35 7.77 -9.26 14.86
N ILE A 36 6.82 -10.18 14.97
CA ILE A 36 7.00 -11.59 14.72
C ILE A 36 6.24 -11.92 13.43
N THR A 37 6.96 -12.32 12.39
CA THR A 37 6.35 -12.86 11.18
C THR A 37 5.98 -14.31 11.44
N VAL A 38 4.73 -14.66 11.22
CA VAL A 38 4.16 -16.00 11.39
C VAL A 38 3.75 -16.52 10.02
N GLU A 39 4.27 -17.65 9.64
CA GLU A 39 3.81 -18.40 8.47
C GLU A 39 2.73 -19.39 8.89
N LEU A 40 1.57 -19.33 8.21
CA LEU A 40 0.46 -20.24 8.51
C LEU A 40 0.66 -21.59 7.81
N PRO A 41 0.14 -22.71 8.39
CA PRO A 41 0.24 -24.04 7.78
C PRO A 41 -0.39 -24.09 6.38
N GLU A 42 0.11 -25.00 5.53
CA GLU A 42 -0.36 -25.20 4.15
C GLU A 42 -1.84 -25.56 4.07
N GLU A 43 -2.38 -26.26 5.08
CA GLU A 43 -3.81 -26.62 5.18
C GLU A 43 -4.72 -25.39 5.11
N ILE A 44 -4.27 -24.24 5.64
CA ILE A 44 -4.99 -22.97 5.53
C ILE A 44 -4.82 -22.37 4.14
N ASN A 45 -3.69 -22.62 3.48
CA ASN A 45 -3.43 -22.17 2.13
C ASN A 45 -4.23 -22.95 1.08
N GLU A 46 -4.54 -24.22 1.31
CA GLU A 46 -5.40 -25.05 0.43
C GLU A 46 -6.83 -24.51 0.40
N ILE A 47 -7.37 -24.06 1.55
CA ILE A 47 -8.68 -23.39 1.62
C ILE A 47 -8.66 -22.07 0.83
N ALA A 48 -7.52 -21.40 0.74
CA ALA A 48 -7.34 -20.14 0.02
C ALA A 48 -7.05 -20.31 -1.49
N GLY A 49 -7.06 -21.56 -2.04
CA GLY A 49 -7.01 -21.83 -3.48
C GLY A 49 -5.66 -21.51 -4.15
N ASN A 50 -4.58 -22.18 -3.74
CA ASN A 50 -3.21 -22.05 -4.31
C ASN A 50 -2.59 -20.63 -4.18
N LEU A 51 -3.03 -19.84 -3.22
CA LEU A 51 -2.36 -18.59 -2.89
C LEU A 51 -0.99 -18.86 -2.26
N PRO A 52 -0.01 -17.95 -2.43
CA PRO A 52 1.27 -18.06 -1.74
C PRO A 52 1.07 -18.14 -0.23
N ALA A 53 1.97 -18.85 0.47
CA ALA A 53 1.90 -19.04 1.92
C ALA A 53 1.47 -17.78 2.66
N LEU A 54 0.36 -17.86 3.39
CA LEU A 54 -0.18 -16.70 4.11
C LEU A 54 0.72 -16.41 5.31
N THR A 55 1.24 -15.19 5.35
CA THR A 55 2.06 -14.71 6.45
C THR A 55 1.36 -13.59 7.22
N LEU A 56 1.52 -13.59 8.55
CA LEU A 56 1.02 -12.55 9.44
C LEU A 56 2.19 -11.89 10.17
N ASP A 57 2.21 -10.57 10.22
CA ASP A 57 3.13 -9.82 11.07
C ASP A 57 2.42 -9.40 12.36
N ILE A 58 2.83 -10.01 13.48
CA ILE A 58 2.29 -9.71 14.82
C ILE A 58 3.23 -8.72 15.49
N VAL A 59 2.74 -7.51 15.75
CA VAL A 59 3.44 -6.44 16.45
C VAL A 59 2.95 -6.38 17.89
N PRO A 60 3.73 -6.84 18.90
CA PRO A 60 3.34 -6.67 20.28
C PRO A 60 3.44 -5.20 20.70
N VAL A 61 2.40 -4.69 21.34
CA VAL A 61 2.34 -3.33 21.85
C VAL A 61 2.23 -3.31 23.36
N LEU A 62 2.79 -2.29 24.01
CA LEU A 62 2.53 -1.95 25.39
C LEU A 62 1.53 -0.80 25.43
N ILE A 63 0.49 -0.98 26.22
CA ILE A 63 -0.54 0.03 26.49
C ILE A 63 -0.26 0.61 27.87
N PRO A 64 -0.13 1.95 28.01
CA PRO A 64 -0.03 2.58 29.31
C PRO A 64 -1.23 2.19 30.19
N TYR A 65 -0.99 1.91 31.47
CA TYR A 65 -1.99 1.38 32.41
C TYR A 65 -3.26 2.24 32.52
N ASP A 66 -3.11 3.54 32.31
CA ASP A 66 -4.18 4.55 32.43
C ASP A 66 -4.80 4.97 31.08
N LYS A 67 -4.37 4.35 29.97
CA LYS A 67 -4.75 4.78 28.62
C LYS A 67 -5.13 3.57 27.76
N GLU A 68 -6.41 3.46 27.45
CA GLU A 68 -6.91 2.49 26.44
C GLU A 68 -6.70 2.99 25.00
N LYS A 69 -6.10 4.18 24.84
CA LYS A 69 -5.99 4.89 23.55
C LYS A 69 -4.54 5.18 23.20
N ASP A 70 -4.32 5.48 21.90
CA ASP A 70 -3.03 5.96 21.41
C ASP A 70 -2.47 7.16 22.23
N PRO A 71 -1.15 7.29 22.36
CA PRO A 71 -0.13 6.43 21.77
C PRO A 71 0.12 5.12 22.56
N MET A 72 0.48 4.07 21.83
CA MET A 72 1.02 2.84 22.35
C MET A 72 2.54 2.77 22.15
N TRP A 73 3.20 1.77 22.73
CA TRP A 73 4.64 1.57 22.59
C TRP A 73 4.93 0.27 21.88
N ILE A 74 5.80 0.32 20.87
CA ILE A 74 6.33 -0.86 20.20
C ILE A 74 7.82 -1.02 20.49
N ALA A 75 8.25 -2.28 20.61
CA ALA A 75 9.64 -2.63 20.81
C ALA A 75 10.43 -2.52 19.51
N ASP A 76 11.49 -1.70 19.47
CA ASP A 76 12.48 -1.70 18.39
C ASP A 76 13.79 -2.33 18.88
N ARG A 77 14.02 -3.60 18.52
CA ARG A 77 15.18 -4.36 19.00
C ARG A 77 16.50 -3.87 18.40
N GLU A 78 16.47 -3.25 17.21
CA GLU A 78 17.70 -2.75 16.56
C GLU A 78 18.13 -1.43 17.17
N LEU A 79 17.19 -0.52 17.41
CA LEU A 79 17.44 0.74 18.10
C LEU A 79 17.55 0.57 19.63
N ARG A 80 17.16 -0.59 20.16
CA ARG A 80 17.12 -0.88 21.61
C ARG A 80 16.29 0.12 22.40
N GLN A 81 15.19 0.60 21.79
CA GLN A 81 14.32 1.61 22.39
C GLN A 81 12.84 1.30 22.15
N TRP A 82 11.98 1.94 22.92
CA TRP A 82 10.55 1.96 22.72
C TRP A 82 10.19 3.09 21.75
N CYS A 83 9.34 2.80 20.78
CA CYS A 83 8.85 3.78 19.81
C CYS A 83 7.35 3.96 19.99
N TYR A 84 6.88 5.19 19.88
CA TYR A 84 5.45 5.46 19.81
C TYR A 84 4.84 4.88 18.54
N THR A 85 3.59 4.41 18.68
CA THR A 85 2.73 4.02 17.57
C THR A 85 1.29 4.43 17.87
N TYR A 86 0.51 4.65 16.83
CA TYR A 86 -0.85 5.18 16.90
C TYR A 86 -1.82 4.28 16.12
N PRO A 87 -1.92 2.96 16.42
CA PRO A 87 -2.63 2.00 15.57
C PRO A 87 -4.12 2.30 15.48
N ASN A 88 -4.76 2.72 16.58
CA ASN A 88 -6.19 3.04 16.59
C ASN A 88 -6.48 4.30 15.77
N SER A 89 -5.67 5.35 15.95
CA SER A 89 -5.81 6.58 15.17
C SER A 89 -5.51 6.34 13.70
N GLN A 90 -4.45 5.58 13.36
CA GLN A 90 -4.15 5.21 11.96
C GLN A 90 -5.32 4.48 11.31
N LEU A 91 -5.94 3.53 12.02
CA LEU A 91 -7.11 2.81 11.52
C LEU A 91 -8.31 3.74 11.32
N ASN A 92 -8.66 4.53 12.33
CA ASN A 92 -9.82 5.44 12.29
C ASN A 92 -9.63 6.50 11.21
N ASP A 93 -8.48 7.18 11.16
CA ASP A 93 -8.19 8.21 10.17
C ASP A 93 -8.17 7.63 8.74
N SER A 94 -7.72 6.37 8.56
CA SER A 94 -7.80 5.68 7.27
C SER A 94 -9.25 5.35 6.88
N VAL A 95 -10.09 4.96 7.85
CA VAL A 95 -11.53 4.70 7.63
C VAL A 95 -12.25 6.01 7.28
N ASP A 96 -11.99 7.08 8.02
CA ASP A 96 -12.62 8.38 7.81
C ASP A 96 -12.25 8.95 6.44
N ARG A 97 -10.97 8.95 6.05
CA ARG A 97 -10.53 9.34 4.70
C ARG A 97 -11.23 8.53 3.61
N ASN A 98 -11.41 7.23 3.84
CA ASN A 98 -12.10 6.37 2.89
C ASN A 98 -13.57 6.74 2.76
N GLN A 99 -14.27 6.98 3.88
CA GLN A 99 -15.69 7.35 3.89
C GLN A 99 -15.93 8.77 3.31
N GLN A 100 -14.97 9.67 3.45
CA GLN A 100 -15.01 11.03 2.90
C GLN A 100 -14.65 11.10 1.42
N SER A 101 -14.12 10.02 0.83
CA SER A 101 -13.77 9.97 -0.57
C SER A 101 -14.96 9.55 -1.44
N GLU A 102 -15.02 10.07 -2.66
CA GLU A 102 -16.04 9.70 -3.65
C GLU A 102 -15.98 8.20 -3.97
N LYS A 103 -17.16 7.66 -4.30
CA LYS A 103 -17.26 6.29 -4.82
C LYS A 103 -17.12 6.30 -6.33
N ILE A 104 -16.20 5.47 -6.82
CA ILE A 104 -16.00 5.19 -8.23
C ILE A 104 -16.38 3.72 -8.44
N ASP A 105 -17.35 3.44 -9.30
CA ASP A 105 -17.87 2.08 -9.55
C ASP A 105 -18.30 1.34 -8.27
N GLY A 106 -18.89 2.07 -7.31
CA GLY A 106 -19.35 1.52 -6.03
C GLY A 106 -18.26 1.40 -4.95
N TYR A 107 -16.99 1.63 -5.26
CA TYR A 107 -15.86 1.54 -4.32
C TYR A 107 -15.35 2.90 -3.92
N PHE A 108 -15.09 3.11 -2.65
CA PHE A 108 -14.44 4.33 -2.18
C PHE A 108 -13.03 4.49 -2.78
N SER A 109 -12.74 5.69 -3.28
CA SER A 109 -11.52 5.94 -4.07
C SER A 109 -10.24 5.84 -3.25
N TYR A 110 -10.24 6.26 -1.98
CA TYR A 110 -9.01 6.31 -1.15
C TYR A 110 -8.34 4.94 -1.00
N LYS A 111 -9.01 3.94 -0.40
CA LYS A 111 -8.41 2.61 -0.17
C LYS A 111 -8.08 1.88 -1.48
N SER A 112 -8.89 2.11 -2.51
CA SER A 112 -8.64 1.53 -3.84
C SER A 112 -7.37 2.13 -4.46
N LEU A 113 -7.20 3.45 -4.38
CA LEU A 113 -5.98 4.12 -4.84
C LEU A 113 -4.75 3.63 -4.05
N VAL A 114 -4.85 3.45 -2.72
CA VAL A 114 -3.76 2.85 -1.92
C VAL A 114 -3.35 1.48 -2.48
N LYS A 115 -4.32 0.62 -2.82
CA LYS A 115 -4.04 -0.70 -3.42
C LYS A 115 -3.36 -0.57 -4.78
N MET A 116 -3.85 0.33 -5.64
CA MET A 116 -3.25 0.60 -6.96
C MET A 116 -1.81 1.07 -6.84
N ILE A 117 -1.51 2.00 -5.94
CA ILE A 117 -0.14 2.51 -5.73
C ILE A 117 0.78 1.46 -5.09
N LYS A 118 0.24 0.58 -4.22
CA LYS A 118 1.00 -0.58 -3.72
C LYS A 118 1.29 -1.59 -4.85
N SER A 119 0.39 -1.77 -5.81
CA SER A 119 0.63 -2.60 -7.02
C SER A 119 1.66 -1.95 -7.94
N TRP A 120 1.54 -0.64 -8.20
CA TRP A 120 2.54 0.15 -8.93
C TRP A 120 3.96 -0.07 -8.38
N LYS A 121 4.10 -0.10 -7.05
CA LYS A 121 5.39 -0.41 -6.42
C LYS A 121 5.93 -1.78 -6.84
N LYS A 122 5.09 -2.82 -6.89
CA LYS A 122 5.52 -4.18 -7.26
C LYS A 122 6.09 -4.20 -8.67
N VAL A 123 5.48 -3.45 -9.58
CA VAL A 123 5.91 -3.34 -10.98
C VAL A 123 7.26 -2.65 -11.11
N HIS A 124 7.43 -1.50 -10.45
CA HIS A 124 8.61 -0.65 -10.68
C HIS A 124 9.79 -0.95 -9.77
N PHE A 125 9.55 -1.58 -8.63
CA PHE A 125 10.58 -1.84 -7.60
C PHE A 125 10.72 -3.32 -7.25
N GLY A 126 9.82 -4.18 -7.74
CA GLY A 126 9.87 -5.62 -7.52
C GLY A 126 9.98 -5.98 -6.04
N LYS A 127 10.98 -6.81 -5.69
CA LYS A 127 11.26 -7.23 -4.30
C LYS A 127 11.96 -6.17 -3.46
N ASN A 128 12.32 -5.02 -4.01
CA ASN A 128 12.96 -3.94 -3.25
C ASN A 128 12.05 -3.44 -2.13
N LYS A 129 12.66 -3.23 -0.96
CA LYS A 129 11.92 -2.77 0.22
C LYS A 129 11.56 -1.27 0.18
N THR A 130 12.17 -0.50 -0.72
CA THR A 130 11.93 0.94 -0.89
C THR A 130 11.16 1.21 -2.18
N PRO A 131 10.10 2.05 -2.13
CA PRO A 131 9.47 2.61 -0.94
C PRO A 131 8.72 1.54 -0.14
N LYS A 132 8.57 1.73 1.19
CA LYS A 132 7.74 0.82 2.00
C LYS A 132 6.26 1.03 1.68
N GLY A 133 5.46 -0.04 1.80
CA GLY A 133 4.01 0.02 1.55
C GLY A 133 3.28 1.04 2.44
N PHE A 134 3.67 1.15 3.70
CA PHE A 134 3.13 2.14 4.63
C PHE A 134 3.44 3.59 4.21
N ILE A 135 4.65 3.86 3.70
CA ILE A 135 5.01 5.20 3.20
C ILE A 135 4.14 5.59 2.01
N LEU A 136 3.87 4.65 1.09
CA LEU A 136 2.97 4.91 -0.04
C LEU A 136 1.53 5.19 0.43
N GLU A 137 1.08 4.53 1.48
CA GLU A 137 -0.21 4.79 2.09
C GLU A 137 -0.27 6.20 2.72
N CYS A 138 0.80 6.63 3.41
CA CYS A 138 0.94 8.00 3.91
C CYS A 138 0.95 9.02 2.75
N MET A 139 1.64 8.73 1.66
CA MET A 139 1.64 9.59 0.46
C MET A 139 0.23 9.71 -0.13
N VAL A 140 -0.50 8.60 -0.26
CA VAL A 140 -1.89 8.67 -0.75
C VAL A 140 -2.75 9.46 0.22
N ALA A 141 -2.61 9.26 1.54
CA ALA A 141 -3.34 10.03 2.54
C ALA A 141 -3.12 11.56 2.42
N GLN A 142 -1.90 11.96 2.05
CA GLN A 142 -1.52 13.36 1.93
C GLN A 142 -1.89 13.98 0.57
N PHE A 143 -1.82 13.23 -0.53
CA PHE A 143 -1.88 13.75 -1.89
C PHE A 143 -3.11 13.32 -2.69
N HIS A 144 -3.94 12.45 -2.14
CA HIS A 144 -5.17 12.00 -2.79
C HIS A 144 -6.20 13.13 -2.93
N ASN A 145 -6.86 13.20 -4.09
CA ASN A 145 -8.03 14.04 -4.29
C ASN A 145 -9.31 13.25 -3.93
N PRO A 146 -10.01 13.57 -2.83
CA PRO A 146 -11.20 12.82 -2.42
C PRO A 146 -12.41 13.03 -3.34
N GLN A 147 -12.37 14.02 -4.23
CA GLN A 147 -13.47 14.37 -5.16
C GLN A 147 -13.31 13.78 -6.56
N ALA A 148 -12.29 12.94 -6.78
CA ALA A 148 -12.06 12.30 -8.06
C ALA A 148 -13.25 11.37 -8.42
N LYS A 149 -13.79 11.52 -9.63
CA LYS A 149 -14.96 10.77 -10.10
C LYS A 149 -14.61 9.56 -10.97
N TYR A 150 -13.40 9.49 -11.47
CA TYR A 150 -12.89 8.40 -12.31
C TYR A 150 -11.55 7.91 -11.80
N TRP A 151 -11.27 6.61 -11.97
CA TRP A 151 -10.02 6.00 -11.49
C TRP A 151 -8.77 6.63 -12.10
N VAL A 152 -8.83 6.95 -13.39
CA VAL A 152 -7.70 7.61 -14.07
C VAL A 152 -7.43 8.99 -13.50
N ASP A 153 -8.49 9.74 -13.16
CA ASP A 153 -8.36 11.08 -12.57
C ASP A 153 -7.82 10.98 -11.14
N ALA A 154 -8.31 10.02 -10.33
CA ALA A 154 -7.78 9.80 -8.99
C ALA A 154 -6.27 9.52 -9.01
N VAL A 155 -5.78 8.75 -9.99
CA VAL A 155 -4.36 8.46 -10.16
C VAL A 155 -3.60 9.70 -10.68
N ILE A 156 -4.14 10.40 -11.68
CA ILE A 156 -3.51 11.63 -12.23
C ILE A 156 -3.39 12.68 -11.12
N ASP A 157 -4.47 12.96 -10.39
CA ASP A 157 -4.48 13.96 -9.33
C ASP A 157 -3.47 13.63 -8.23
N PHE A 158 -3.44 12.37 -7.78
CA PHE A 158 -2.44 11.91 -6.81
C PHE A 158 -1.01 12.15 -7.31
N LEU A 159 -0.68 11.66 -8.50
CA LEU A 159 0.66 11.80 -9.07
C LEU A 159 1.01 13.26 -9.34
N GLN A 160 0.03 14.06 -9.82
CA GLN A 160 0.22 15.49 -10.07
C GLN A 160 0.51 16.25 -8.77
N ASN A 161 -0.23 15.96 -7.69
CA ASN A 161 0.00 16.59 -6.40
C ASN A 161 1.39 16.26 -5.84
N VAL A 162 1.84 15.00 -5.99
CA VAL A 162 3.22 14.63 -5.64
C VAL A 162 4.23 15.40 -6.49
N CYS A 163 4.04 15.46 -7.81
CA CYS A 163 4.96 16.13 -8.73
C CYS A 163 4.98 17.66 -8.52
N ASN A 164 3.86 18.26 -8.12
CA ASN A 164 3.81 19.70 -7.79
C ASN A 164 4.64 20.03 -6.55
N VAL A 165 4.66 19.15 -5.55
CA VAL A 165 5.46 19.34 -4.33
C VAL A 165 6.94 19.04 -4.58
N TYR A 166 7.23 18.09 -5.48
CA TYR A 166 8.59 17.66 -5.83
C TYR A 166 8.84 17.79 -7.34
N PRO A 167 8.91 19.05 -7.87
CA PRO A 167 8.96 19.29 -9.31
C PRO A 167 10.28 18.85 -9.96
N ASP A 168 11.38 18.86 -9.21
CA ASP A 168 12.71 18.42 -9.66
C ASP A 168 13.28 17.36 -8.71
N PRO A 169 12.98 16.08 -8.90
CA PRO A 169 13.55 15.01 -8.08
C PRO A 169 15.09 14.94 -8.14
N ASN A 170 15.70 15.32 -9.25
CA ASN A 170 17.16 15.24 -9.41
C ASN A 170 17.88 16.34 -8.62
N GLY A 171 17.24 17.48 -8.41
CA GLY A 171 17.76 18.59 -7.62
C GLY A 171 17.61 18.43 -6.09
N LEU A 172 17.04 17.31 -5.60
CA LEU A 172 16.86 17.10 -4.16
C LEU A 172 18.18 17.14 -3.40
N GLN A 173 18.21 17.92 -2.31
CA GLN A 173 19.33 18.04 -1.38
C GLN A 173 19.08 17.31 -0.05
N TYR A 174 17.84 16.88 0.20
CA TYR A 174 17.40 16.17 1.41
C TYR A 174 16.42 15.05 1.04
N ILE A 175 16.18 14.14 1.98
CA ILE A 175 15.18 13.09 1.79
C ILE A 175 13.81 13.68 2.13
N PRO A 176 12.85 13.73 1.18
CA PRO A 176 11.50 14.18 1.46
C PRO A 176 10.83 13.33 2.51
N GLU A 177 9.93 13.95 3.27
CA GLU A 177 9.15 13.31 4.31
C GLU A 177 7.65 13.47 4.06
N VAL A 178 6.87 12.53 4.56
CA VAL A 178 5.41 12.54 4.55
C VAL A 178 4.88 12.42 5.97
N HIS A 179 3.70 12.97 6.22
CA HIS A 179 3.02 12.80 7.50
C HIS A 179 2.52 11.37 7.67
N ASP A 180 2.49 10.91 8.91
CA ASP A 180 1.79 9.65 9.25
C ASP A 180 0.29 9.77 8.88
N ILE A 181 -0.35 8.65 8.61
CA ILE A 181 -1.80 8.60 8.39
C ILE A 181 -2.55 9.10 9.62
N SER A 182 -2.04 8.78 10.81
CA SER A 182 -2.60 9.24 12.07
C SER A 182 -2.47 10.76 12.24
N ASN A 183 -3.59 11.44 12.37
CA ASN A 183 -3.63 12.86 12.69
C ASN A 183 -3.09 13.19 14.10
N LEU A 184 -3.01 12.18 14.99
CA LEU A 184 -2.46 12.31 16.34
C LEU A 184 -0.93 12.21 16.36
N ASN A 185 -0.30 11.66 15.30
CA ASN A 185 1.14 11.53 15.20
C ASN A 185 1.75 12.76 14.53
N PRO A 186 2.47 13.64 15.27
CA PRO A 186 3.09 14.82 14.68
C PRO A 186 4.36 14.50 13.87
N GLN A 187 4.81 13.24 13.87
CA GLN A 187 6.06 12.87 13.23
C GLN A 187 5.90 12.72 11.73
N THR A 188 6.91 13.16 11.01
CA THR A 188 7.08 12.89 9.59
C THR A 188 7.94 11.65 9.37
N ILE A 189 7.77 11.02 8.23
CA ILE A 189 8.44 9.76 7.87
C ILE A 189 9.17 9.97 6.55
N PRO A 190 10.48 9.71 6.47
CA PRO A 190 11.23 9.84 5.24
C PRO A 190 10.73 8.82 4.19
N ILE A 191 10.53 9.28 2.96
CA ILE A 191 10.02 8.44 1.87
C ILE A 191 10.99 7.35 1.43
N ALA A 192 12.28 7.52 1.74
CA ALA A 192 13.35 6.57 1.42
C ALA A 192 14.46 6.62 2.48
N LYS A 193 15.45 5.74 2.36
CA LYS A 193 16.61 5.73 3.26
C LYS A 193 17.74 6.66 2.79
N THR A 194 17.83 6.91 1.49
CA THR A 194 18.86 7.75 0.87
C THR A 194 18.24 8.70 -0.12
N ILE A 195 18.93 9.79 -0.43
CA ILE A 195 18.51 10.78 -1.43
C ILE A 195 18.35 10.12 -2.80
N GLU A 196 19.26 9.25 -3.19
CA GLU A 196 19.22 8.52 -4.48
C GLU A 196 17.97 7.65 -4.58
N SER A 197 17.63 6.94 -3.49
CA SER A 197 16.41 6.14 -3.43
C SER A 197 15.16 7.02 -3.50
N ALA A 198 15.17 8.20 -2.86
CA ALA A 198 14.08 9.16 -2.93
C ALA A 198 13.92 9.72 -4.36
N ARG A 199 15.03 10.13 -4.99
CA ARG A 199 15.07 10.55 -6.39
C ARG A 199 14.49 9.49 -7.33
N HIS A 200 14.89 8.24 -7.14
CA HIS A 200 14.40 7.13 -7.96
C HIS A 200 12.88 6.95 -7.83
N VAL A 201 12.34 6.98 -6.61
CA VAL A 201 10.88 6.88 -6.37
C VAL A 201 10.14 8.03 -7.06
N LEU A 202 10.57 9.27 -6.84
CA LEU A 202 9.90 10.45 -7.39
C LEU A 202 10.03 10.53 -8.92
N ASN A 203 11.19 10.22 -9.50
CA ASN A 203 11.35 10.13 -10.95
C ASN A 203 10.39 9.10 -11.57
N LYS A 204 10.17 7.96 -10.90
CA LYS A 204 9.17 6.99 -11.34
C LYS A 204 7.74 7.53 -11.27
N MET A 205 7.41 8.32 -10.25
CA MET A 205 6.10 8.97 -10.16
C MET A 205 5.90 10.01 -11.27
N HIS A 206 6.91 10.83 -11.59
CA HIS A 206 6.89 11.77 -12.71
C HIS A 206 6.69 11.05 -14.05
N TRP A 207 7.45 10.00 -14.28
CA TRP A 207 7.29 9.16 -15.48
C TRP A 207 5.88 8.57 -15.54
N SER A 208 5.37 8.01 -14.44
CA SER A 208 4.04 7.41 -14.37
C SER A 208 2.94 8.44 -14.65
N LEU A 209 3.07 9.67 -14.14
CA LEU A 209 2.15 10.76 -14.44
C LEU A 209 2.05 11.02 -15.93
N THR A 210 3.22 11.11 -16.61
CA THR A 210 3.28 11.30 -18.06
C THR A 210 2.58 10.17 -18.81
N GLN A 211 2.81 8.91 -18.39
CA GLN A 211 2.20 7.75 -19.03
C GLN A 211 0.68 7.70 -18.80
N VAL A 212 0.20 7.96 -17.58
CA VAL A 212 -1.24 7.92 -17.30
C VAL A 212 -1.99 9.05 -18.02
N LYS A 213 -1.40 10.25 -18.14
CA LYS A 213 -1.97 11.33 -18.97
C LYS A 213 -2.04 10.92 -20.44
N LEU A 214 -0.96 10.35 -20.97
CA LEU A 214 -0.94 9.83 -22.34
C LEU A 214 -2.00 8.75 -22.55
N ALA A 215 -2.17 7.84 -21.59
CA ALA A 215 -3.20 6.81 -21.66
C ALA A 215 -4.61 7.43 -21.71
N LYS A 216 -4.87 8.45 -20.89
CA LYS A 216 -6.17 9.15 -20.87
C LYS A 216 -6.47 9.82 -22.22
N GLU A 217 -5.49 10.53 -22.81
CA GLU A 217 -5.62 11.15 -24.12
C GLU A 217 -5.79 10.10 -25.22
N THR A 218 -5.02 9.01 -25.17
CA THR A 218 -5.09 7.93 -26.16
C THR A 218 -6.43 7.20 -26.10
N ALA A 219 -7.06 7.11 -24.95
CA ALA A 219 -8.35 6.43 -24.78
C ALA A 219 -9.49 7.05 -25.60
N GLU A 220 -9.39 8.33 -25.95
CA GLU A 220 -10.38 9.01 -26.81
C GLU A 220 -10.44 8.41 -28.23
N THR A 221 -9.35 7.82 -28.69
CA THR A 221 -9.21 7.27 -30.04
C THR A 221 -8.89 5.79 -30.09
N ASN A 222 -8.20 5.25 -29.08
CA ASN A 222 -7.72 3.86 -29.06
C ASN A 222 -7.65 3.31 -27.65
N LEU A 223 -8.73 2.68 -27.19
CA LEU A 223 -8.85 2.07 -25.85
C LEU A 223 -7.82 0.94 -25.63
N TYR A 224 -7.54 0.14 -26.66
CA TYR A 224 -6.57 -0.95 -26.57
C TYR A 224 -5.15 -0.42 -26.30
N GLN A 225 -4.73 0.61 -27.02
CA GLN A 225 -3.43 1.22 -26.80
C GLN A 225 -3.36 1.94 -25.45
N ALA A 226 -4.44 2.60 -25.03
CA ALA A 226 -4.53 3.21 -23.71
C ALA A 226 -4.37 2.18 -22.58
N ALA A 227 -5.05 1.02 -22.69
CA ALA A 227 -4.92 -0.07 -21.73
C ALA A 227 -3.46 -0.61 -21.69
N LYS A 228 -2.80 -0.76 -22.84
CA LYS A 228 -1.37 -1.14 -22.88
C LYS A 228 -0.49 -0.15 -22.14
N ILE A 229 -0.72 1.16 -22.29
CA ILE A 229 0.04 2.18 -21.58
C ILE A 229 -0.19 2.06 -20.07
N LEU A 230 -1.44 1.84 -19.62
CA LEU A 230 -1.73 1.62 -18.20
C LEU A 230 -1.08 0.34 -17.66
N GLN A 231 -1.00 -0.71 -18.47
CA GLN A 231 -0.27 -1.92 -18.10
C GLN A 231 1.23 -1.68 -17.88
N LEU A 232 1.87 -0.76 -18.61
CA LEU A 232 3.26 -0.37 -18.36
C LEU A 232 3.43 0.29 -16.97
N VAL A 233 2.40 1.00 -16.50
CA VAL A 233 2.44 1.71 -15.21
C VAL A 233 2.08 0.79 -14.04
N PHE A 234 1.02 -0.02 -14.18
CA PHE A 234 0.45 -0.81 -13.08
C PHE A 234 0.69 -2.32 -13.20
N GLY A 235 1.31 -2.74 -14.29
CA GLY A 235 1.64 -4.12 -14.59
C GLY A 235 0.58 -4.82 -15.45
N SER A 236 1.09 -5.70 -16.30
CA SER A 236 0.34 -6.78 -16.90
C SER A 236 0.77 -8.03 -16.17
N ASP A 237 0.08 -8.41 -15.12
CA ASP A 237 0.35 -9.68 -14.50
C ASP A 237 -0.17 -10.78 -15.45
N GLY A 238 0.69 -11.71 -15.84
CA GLY A 238 0.30 -12.89 -16.66
C GLY A 238 -0.62 -13.85 -15.91
N SER A 239 -0.97 -13.58 -14.67
CA SER A 239 -2.07 -14.17 -13.92
C SER A 239 -3.38 -13.47 -14.28
N MET A 240 -4.50 -14.19 -14.21
CA MET A 240 -5.83 -13.73 -14.67
C MET A 240 -6.38 -12.46 -13.97
N ASP A 241 -5.66 -11.87 -13.03
CA ASP A 241 -5.98 -10.61 -12.37
C ASP A 241 -5.25 -9.43 -13.03
N LEU A 242 -5.50 -9.21 -14.31
CA LEU A 242 -5.00 -8.03 -15.01
C LEU A 242 -5.60 -6.78 -14.38
N CYS A 243 -4.78 -5.91 -13.81
CA CYS A 243 -5.23 -4.61 -13.29
C CYS A 243 -5.92 -3.76 -14.37
N PHE A 244 -5.56 -3.99 -15.65
CA PHE A 244 -6.15 -3.36 -16.81
C PHE A 244 -6.27 -4.42 -17.91
N PRO A 245 -7.42 -5.13 -18.02
CA PRO A 245 -7.65 -6.07 -19.12
C PRO A 245 -7.62 -5.34 -20.45
N LEU A 246 -7.08 -5.99 -21.47
CA LEU A 246 -7.12 -5.44 -22.82
C LEU A 246 -8.56 -5.58 -23.34
N PRO A 247 -9.17 -4.52 -23.88
CA PRO A 247 -10.44 -4.62 -24.57
C PRO A 247 -10.30 -5.54 -25.80
N GLU A 248 -11.37 -6.18 -26.23
CA GLU A 248 -11.39 -6.95 -27.47
C GLU A 248 -11.04 -6.05 -28.65
N GLU A 249 -10.36 -6.60 -29.66
CA GLU A 249 -9.86 -5.80 -30.81
C GLU A 249 -11.00 -5.07 -31.56
N ASP A 250 -12.21 -5.59 -31.54
CA ASP A 250 -13.40 -4.96 -32.15
C ASP A 250 -13.95 -3.76 -31.35
N ASP A 251 -13.66 -3.64 -30.08
CA ASP A 251 -14.06 -2.49 -29.24
C ASP A 251 -13.27 -1.21 -29.61
N THR A 252 -12.14 -1.35 -30.33
CA THR A 252 -11.35 -0.21 -30.83
C THR A 252 -12.08 0.63 -31.88
N LYS A 253 -13.12 0.07 -32.49
CA LYS A 253 -13.92 0.75 -33.56
C LYS A 253 -15.18 1.45 -33.03
N ARG A 254 -15.53 1.26 -31.78
CA ARG A 254 -16.66 1.97 -31.16
C ARG A 254 -16.19 3.31 -30.62
N ASN A 255 -16.44 4.39 -31.38
CA ASN A 255 -16.25 5.78 -31.00
C ASN A 255 -17.17 6.23 -29.84
N ASN A 256 -17.46 5.37 -28.89
CA ASN A 256 -18.13 5.77 -27.68
C ASN A 256 -17.09 5.86 -26.59
N VAL A 257 -16.89 7.07 -26.10
CA VAL A 257 -16.17 7.43 -24.88
C VAL A 257 -16.85 6.73 -23.70
N ALA A 258 -16.78 5.39 -23.68
CA ALA A 258 -16.97 4.64 -22.46
C ALA A 258 -15.81 5.07 -21.56
N SER A 259 -16.12 5.72 -20.47
CA SER A 259 -15.11 6.16 -19.51
C SER A 259 -14.21 4.98 -19.18
N ILE A 260 -12.91 5.22 -18.94
CA ILE A 260 -11.98 4.20 -18.44
C ILE A 260 -12.56 3.48 -17.20
N ALA A 261 -13.52 4.09 -16.51
CA ALA A 261 -14.36 3.51 -15.47
C ALA A 261 -15.12 2.25 -15.92
N GLU A 262 -15.60 2.17 -17.14
CA GLU A 262 -16.34 0.99 -17.65
C GLU A 262 -15.43 -0.21 -17.93
N MET A 263 -14.12 -0.01 -18.12
CA MET A 263 -13.17 -1.12 -18.30
C MET A 263 -12.98 -1.96 -17.04
N GLY A 264 -13.26 -1.41 -15.85
CA GLY A 264 -13.21 -2.12 -14.57
C GLY A 264 -14.50 -2.87 -14.21
N SER A 265 -15.64 -2.55 -14.84
CA SER A 265 -16.96 -3.04 -14.40
C SER A 265 -17.42 -4.34 -15.05
N LYS A 266 -16.75 -4.84 -16.09
CA LYS A 266 -17.17 -6.05 -16.83
C LYS A 266 -16.61 -7.37 -16.30
N HIS A 267 -15.81 -7.37 -15.25
CA HIS A 267 -15.44 -8.61 -14.58
C HIS A 267 -16.50 -8.97 -13.56
N ASP A 268 -17.16 -10.10 -13.77
CA ASP A 268 -17.96 -10.81 -12.77
C ASP A 268 -17.24 -10.78 -11.44
N VAL A 269 -17.74 -9.96 -10.54
CA VAL A 269 -17.29 -9.93 -9.16
C VAL A 269 -17.67 -11.30 -8.59
N ARG A 270 -16.73 -12.25 -8.60
CA ARG A 270 -16.87 -13.41 -7.73
C ARG A 270 -17.12 -12.85 -6.34
N GLU A 271 -18.32 -13.13 -5.81
CA GLU A 271 -18.70 -12.69 -4.48
C GLU A 271 -17.53 -12.96 -3.51
N ALA A 272 -17.06 -11.89 -2.88
CA ALA A 272 -16.08 -12.06 -1.81
C ALA A 272 -16.66 -13.01 -0.78
N PRO A 273 -15.91 -13.99 -0.29
CA PRO A 273 -16.41 -14.90 0.73
C PRO A 273 -16.91 -14.06 1.89
N LYS A 274 -18.20 -14.25 2.24
CA LYS A 274 -18.81 -13.66 3.42
C LYS A 274 -18.16 -14.30 4.63
N PHE A 275 -17.24 -13.58 5.26
CA PHE A 275 -16.78 -13.95 6.59
C PHE A 275 -17.89 -13.56 7.58
N GLY A 276 -18.51 -14.62 8.16
CA GLY A 276 -19.41 -14.52 9.30
C GLY A 276 -18.62 -14.24 10.59
#